data_b719f63c4399d468fbf3112b0853f6f5
#
_entry.id   b719f63c4399d468fbf3112b0853f6f5
#
_cell.length_a   1.000
_cell.length_b   1.000
_cell.length_c   1.000
_cell.angle_alpha   90.00
_cell.angle_beta   90.00
_cell.angle_gamma   90.00
#
_symmetry.space_group_name_H-M   'P 1'
#
loop_
_entity.id
_entity.type
_entity.pdbx_description
1 polymer ?
#
loop_
_entity_poly.entity_id
_entity_poly.type
_entity_poly.pdbx_seq_one_letter_code
_entity_poly.pdbx_strand_id
1 'polypeptide(L)'
;MPNDAAGAHAGHESRHGCPGGAGRGCTLEPRADPGPGVRRRHQDREEKARWLRSVFVATYGEHVGCGEVVVVRAPGRVNLIGEHTDYNEGFVLPAAIDRDVMIAVRARRDRVVRVRSLNFGETVEFTLDDVRYDHDHTWSNYVRGTLLALGEAGAPLPGMDMVVTGDVPAGAGLSSSAALEVATAVAALAVAGFDLEGRDMALRCQRAENSFVRVNCGIMDQFASVLGKAGYALFIDCRTHECEPVPLPREYCIVICDTGVRRGLRDSEYNLRRSQCEEAVMLLRGRGMRVRSLRDVSPRELARVEAWLPEAVRARARHVVLENERVLHSVEALRAGRVDEFGRLMVASHASLRDLYEVSCPELDAMVEVALGIPGVAGARMTGAGFGGCTVNLVHEDAVDEFRRTVLTRYTRKVNPSRLSFEPQVYVCRAEDGAGVMTLEE
;
A
#
# COMPACT_ATOMS: atom_id res chain seq x y z
N MET A 1 -27.82 56.03 -32.49
CA MET A 1 -28.13 56.60 -33.83
C MET A 1 -26.87 56.76 -34.61
N PRO A 2 -26.86 56.47 -35.87
CA PRO A 2 -26.74 55.13 -36.50
C PRO A 2 -25.55 55.09 -37.49
N ASN A 3 -25.27 53.99 -38.02
CA ASN A 3 -25.25 53.53 -39.43
C ASN A 3 -24.20 52.44 -39.61
N ASP A 4 -24.61 51.27 -39.94
CA ASP A 4 -24.87 50.67 -41.27
C ASP A 4 -23.66 50.66 -42.19
N ALA A 5 -23.19 49.49 -42.53
CA ALA A 5 -23.20 49.02 -43.91
C ALA A 5 -22.64 47.60 -44.04
N ALA A 6 -23.46 46.83 -44.69
CA ALA A 6 -23.27 45.47 -45.14
C ALA A 6 -22.20 45.30 -46.23
N GLY A 7 -21.67 44.11 -46.39
CA GLY A 7 -20.87 43.65 -47.51
C GLY A 7 -20.73 42.13 -47.50
N ALA A 8 -21.64 41.47 -48.22
CA ALA A 8 -21.57 40.05 -48.58
C ALA A 8 -20.57 39.83 -49.71
N HIS A 9 -19.84 38.68 -49.68
CA HIS A 9 -19.54 37.85 -50.86
C HIS A 9 -18.92 36.49 -50.44
N ALA A 10 -19.68 35.42 -50.69
CA ALA A 10 -19.36 34.30 -51.56
C ALA A 10 -18.11 33.46 -51.23
N GLY A 11 -18.24 32.28 -50.59
CA GLY A 11 -18.35 30.99 -51.23
C GLY A 11 -17.00 30.44 -51.73
N HIS A 12 -16.43 29.49 -50.99
CA HIS A 12 -15.69 28.40 -51.60
C HIS A 12 -15.78 27.12 -50.69
N GLU A 13 -16.52 26.17 -51.17
CA GLU A 13 -16.49 24.79 -50.71
C GLU A 13 -15.13 24.17 -51.07
N SER A 14 -14.42 23.62 -50.07
CA SER A 14 -13.42 22.58 -50.33
C SER A 14 -13.63 21.43 -49.36
N ARG A 15 -14.25 20.38 -49.92
CA ARG A 15 -14.33 19.05 -49.29
C ARG A 15 -12.91 18.47 -49.23
N HIS A 16 -12.40 18.24 -48.01
CA HIS A 16 -11.34 17.28 -47.80
C HIS A 16 -11.85 16.18 -46.85
N GLY A 17 -11.96 15.00 -47.46
CA GLY A 17 -12.36 13.77 -46.78
C GLY A 17 -11.32 13.35 -45.74
N CYS A 18 -11.79 12.97 -44.58
CA CYS A 18 -11.01 12.24 -43.61
C CYS A 18 -10.80 10.80 -44.07
N PRO A 19 -9.57 10.27 -44.09
CA PRO A 19 -9.37 8.84 -44.29
C PRO A 19 -9.75 8.08 -43.02
N GLY A 20 -10.62 7.08 -43.14
CA GLY A 20 -11.02 6.16 -42.12
C GLY A 20 -9.81 5.46 -41.50
N GLY A 21 -9.51 5.79 -40.22
CA GLY A 21 -8.60 5.02 -39.39
C GLY A 21 -9.31 3.80 -38.84
N ALA A 22 -8.97 2.64 -39.42
CA ALA A 22 -9.38 1.33 -38.91
C ALA A 22 -8.94 1.19 -37.45
N GLY A 23 -9.90 0.94 -36.55
CA GLY A 23 -9.67 0.60 -35.19
C GLY A 23 -8.69 -0.58 -35.10
N ARG A 24 -7.50 -0.33 -34.56
CA ARG A 24 -6.62 -1.41 -34.11
C ARG A 24 -7.25 -1.97 -32.84
N GLY A 25 -7.91 -3.11 -32.99
CA GLY A 25 -8.30 -3.93 -31.85
C GLY A 25 -7.06 -4.23 -31.03
N CYS A 26 -7.10 -3.82 -29.77
CA CYS A 26 -6.11 -4.24 -28.78
C CYS A 26 -6.32 -5.75 -28.59
N THR A 27 -5.57 -6.56 -29.34
CA THR A 27 -5.46 -7.99 -29.08
C THR A 27 -4.72 -8.13 -27.77
N LEU A 28 -5.46 -8.48 -26.71
CA LEU A 28 -4.88 -8.97 -25.48
C LEU A 28 -3.99 -10.16 -25.84
N GLU A 29 -2.67 -9.99 -25.70
CA GLU A 29 -1.75 -11.13 -25.78
C GLU A 29 -2.23 -12.20 -24.78
N PRO A 30 -2.21 -13.50 -25.15
CA PRO A 30 -2.61 -14.55 -24.23
C PRO A 30 -1.73 -14.47 -22.98
N ARG A 31 -2.37 -14.36 -21.81
CA ARG A 31 -1.68 -14.38 -20.51
C ARG A 31 -0.77 -15.60 -20.49
N ALA A 32 0.53 -15.40 -20.30
CA ALA A 32 1.49 -16.48 -20.10
C ALA A 32 0.97 -17.42 -18.99
N ASP A 33 1.11 -18.72 -19.21
CA ASP A 33 0.65 -19.75 -18.27
C ASP A 33 1.18 -19.46 -16.84
N PRO A 34 0.34 -19.17 -15.86
CA PRO A 34 0.78 -18.96 -14.50
C PRO A 34 1.32 -20.28 -13.96
N GLY A 35 2.61 -20.35 -13.62
CA GLY A 35 3.25 -21.58 -13.14
C GLY A 35 2.50 -22.25 -11.96
N PRO A 36 2.78 -23.52 -11.64
CA PRO A 36 1.99 -24.36 -10.72
C PRO A 36 1.78 -23.77 -9.33
N GLY A 37 2.72 -22.97 -8.83
CA GLY A 37 2.61 -22.28 -7.54
C GLY A 37 1.58 -21.13 -7.53
N VAL A 38 1.37 -20.49 -8.67
CA VAL A 38 0.35 -19.43 -8.82
C VAL A 38 -1.03 -20.06 -8.94
N ARG A 39 -1.19 -21.14 -9.70
CA ARG A 39 -2.46 -21.88 -9.83
C ARG A 39 -2.97 -22.37 -8.48
N ARG A 40 -2.09 -22.96 -7.64
CA ARG A 40 -2.46 -23.45 -6.31
C ARG A 40 -2.95 -22.33 -5.40
N ARG A 41 -2.30 -21.17 -5.43
CA ARG A 41 -2.71 -20.02 -4.62
C ARG A 41 -4.04 -19.40 -5.08
N HIS A 42 -4.31 -19.36 -6.37
CA HIS A 42 -5.64 -18.94 -6.87
C HIS A 42 -6.73 -19.88 -6.36
N GLN A 43 -6.51 -21.20 -6.40
CA GLN A 43 -7.44 -22.20 -5.86
C GLN A 43 -7.66 -22.00 -4.35
N ASP A 44 -6.57 -21.85 -3.56
CA ASP A 44 -6.66 -21.61 -2.12
C ASP A 44 -7.46 -20.33 -1.82
N ARG A 45 -7.34 -19.30 -2.67
CA ARG A 45 -8.03 -18.01 -2.53
C ARG A 45 -9.52 -18.11 -2.88
N GLU A 46 -9.86 -18.83 -3.92
CA GLU A 46 -11.25 -19.12 -4.29
C GLU A 46 -11.94 -19.99 -3.23
N GLU A 47 -11.27 -21.01 -2.70
CA GLU A 47 -11.80 -21.83 -1.59
C GLU A 47 -12.08 -20.96 -0.36
N LYS A 48 -11.17 -20.06 0.00
CA LYS A 48 -11.36 -19.10 1.09
C LYS A 48 -12.55 -18.17 0.84
N ALA A 49 -12.74 -17.73 -0.41
CA ALA A 49 -13.86 -16.86 -0.78
C ALA A 49 -15.21 -17.61 -0.72
N ARG A 50 -15.27 -18.89 -1.18
CA ARG A 50 -16.46 -19.73 -1.05
C ARG A 50 -16.79 -20.00 0.42
N TRP A 51 -15.77 -20.31 1.23
CA TRP A 51 -15.92 -20.47 2.67
C TRP A 51 -16.47 -19.17 3.32
N LEU A 52 -15.93 -18.01 3.00
CA LEU A 52 -16.40 -16.74 3.56
C LEU A 52 -17.86 -16.44 3.18
N ARG A 53 -18.25 -16.74 1.92
CA ARG A 53 -19.66 -16.67 1.48
C ARG A 53 -20.55 -17.59 2.33
N SER A 54 -20.11 -18.82 2.62
CA SER A 54 -20.89 -19.75 3.47
C SER A 54 -21.04 -19.23 4.90
N VAL A 55 -19.98 -18.64 5.47
CA VAL A 55 -20.02 -18.01 6.80
C VAL A 55 -20.97 -16.81 6.79
N PHE A 56 -20.99 -16.02 5.71
CA PHE A 56 -21.92 -14.92 5.55
C PHE A 56 -23.38 -15.40 5.58
N VAL A 57 -23.70 -16.43 4.80
CA VAL A 57 -25.06 -17.02 4.76
C VAL A 57 -25.45 -17.60 6.13
N ALA A 58 -24.55 -18.28 6.81
CA ALA A 58 -24.77 -18.77 8.16
C ALA A 58 -25.02 -17.64 9.19
N THR A 59 -24.40 -16.47 8.98
CA THR A 59 -24.51 -15.32 9.90
C THR A 59 -25.79 -14.50 9.66
N TYR A 60 -26.13 -14.21 8.40
CA TYR A 60 -27.17 -13.26 8.05
C TYR A 60 -28.35 -13.88 7.27
N GLY A 61 -28.30 -15.19 6.99
CA GLY A 61 -29.32 -15.92 6.21
C GLY A 61 -29.18 -15.75 4.71
N GLU A 62 -29.80 -16.64 3.96
CA GLU A 62 -29.67 -16.70 2.49
C GLU A 62 -30.49 -15.61 1.79
N HIS A 63 -31.66 -15.25 2.32
CA HIS A 63 -32.65 -14.40 1.64
C HIS A 63 -32.99 -13.08 2.35
N VAL A 64 -32.17 -12.64 3.30
CA VAL A 64 -32.39 -11.41 4.05
C VAL A 64 -31.59 -10.27 3.40
N GLY A 65 -32.20 -9.50 2.49
CA GLY A 65 -31.52 -8.36 1.84
C GLY A 65 -31.92 -8.17 0.37
N CYS A 66 -31.20 -7.31 -0.33
CA CYS A 66 -31.35 -7.05 -1.76
C CYS A 66 -30.12 -7.53 -2.51
N GLY A 67 -30.30 -8.46 -3.43
CA GLY A 67 -29.22 -8.93 -4.32
C GLY A 67 -28.41 -10.11 -3.78
N GLU A 68 -27.40 -10.47 -4.53
CA GLU A 68 -26.51 -11.58 -4.24
C GLU A 68 -25.40 -11.19 -3.26
N VAL A 69 -24.79 -12.20 -2.63
CA VAL A 69 -23.61 -12.01 -1.80
C VAL A 69 -22.38 -11.87 -2.72
N VAL A 70 -21.77 -10.71 -2.68
CA VAL A 70 -20.52 -10.42 -3.38
C VAL A 70 -19.36 -10.66 -2.43
N VAL A 71 -18.28 -11.29 -2.92
CA VAL A 71 -17.02 -11.41 -2.17
C VAL A 71 -15.97 -10.55 -2.85
N VAL A 72 -15.27 -9.76 -2.04
CA VAL A 72 -14.18 -8.90 -2.50
C VAL A 72 -12.91 -9.18 -1.74
N ARG A 73 -11.78 -8.78 -2.29
CA ARG A 73 -10.49 -8.82 -1.62
C ARG A 73 -9.71 -7.54 -1.81
N ALA A 74 -8.85 -7.21 -0.86
CA ALA A 74 -7.82 -6.20 -0.98
C ALA A 74 -6.53 -6.69 -0.34
N PRO A 75 -5.39 -6.61 -1.05
CA PRO A 75 -4.11 -7.08 -0.53
C PRO A 75 -3.51 -6.11 0.48
N GLY A 76 -2.73 -6.64 1.43
CA GLY A 76 -1.73 -5.87 2.12
C GLY A 76 -0.57 -5.49 1.18
N ARG A 77 0.38 -4.71 1.70
CA ARG A 77 1.57 -4.32 0.94
C ARG A 77 2.83 -4.44 1.77
N VAL A 78 3.96 -4.58 1.07
CA VAL A 78 5.28 -4.35 1.64
C VAL A 78 5.97 -3.24 0.84
N ASN A 79 6.69 -2.34 1.50
CA ASN A 79 7.51 -1.36 0.79
C ASN A 79 8.91 -1.91 0.58
N LEU A 80 9.34 -2.01 -0.68
CA LEU A 80 10.64 -2.55 -1.04
C LEU A 80 11.77 -1.54 -0.80
N ILE A 81 11.50 -0.25 -1.06
CA ILE A 81 12.41 0.89 -0.81
C ILE A 81 11.64 2.20 -0.86
N GLY A 82 12.14 3.26 -0.20
CA GLY A 82 11.48 4.56 -0.14
C GLY A 82 10.72 4.78 1.16
N GLU A 83 11.27 4.35 2.30
CA GLU A 83 10.66 4.61 3.60
C GLU A 83 10.77 6.07 4.01
N HIS A 84 9.68 6.61 4.58
CA HIS A 84 9.58 7.98 5.08
C HIS A 84 9.71 9.08 4.02
N THR A 85 9.55 8.72 2.74
CA THR A 85 9.57 9.68 1.63
C THR A 85 8.16 10.12 1.19
N ASP A 86 7.13 9.33 1.45
CA ASP A 86 5.75 9.55 1.02
C ASP A 86 5.14 10.86 1.55
N TYR A 87 5.24 11.12 2.85
CA TYR A 87 4.78 12.38 3.44
C TYR A 87 5.75 13.56 3.21
N ASN A 88 6.88 13.33 2.55
CA ASN A 88 7.79 14.33 2.00
C ASN A 88 7.56 14.58 0.49
N GLU A 89 6.42 14.15 -0.04
CA GLU A 89 6.08 14.22 -1.48
C GLU A 89 7.10 13.49 -2.37
N GLY A 90 7.80 12.50 -1.82
CA GLY A 90 8.87 11.77 -2.48
C GLY A 90 8.39 10.59 -3.32
N PHE A 91 9.28 9.62 -3.50
CA PHE A 91 9.05 8.40 -4.25
C PHE A 91 9.04 7.18 -3.34
N VAL A 92 8.17 6.22 -3.64
CA VAL A 92 8.12 4.93 -2.96
C VAL A 92 7.99 3.80 -3.98
N LEU A 93 8.38 2.59 -3.58
CA LEU A 93 8.32 1.40 -4.43
C LEU A 93 7.72 0.21 -3.66
N PRO A 94 6.43 0.26 -3.29
CA PRO A 94 5.75 -0.87 -2.66
C PRO A 94 5.39 -1.96 -3.66
N ALA A 95 5.07 -3.14 -3.11
CA ALA A 95 4.40 -4.22 -3.83
C ALA A 95 3.17 -4.69 -3.03
N ALA A 96 2.04 -4.87 -3.68
CA ALA A 96 0.93 -5.63 -3.11
C ALA A 96 1.38 -7.07 -2.89
N ILE A 97 0.95 -7.70 -1.80
CA ILE A 97 1.37 -9.06 -1.44
C ILE A 97 0.21 -10.04 -1.45
N ASP A 98 0.52 -11.33 -1.51
CA ASP A 98 -0.46 -12.42 -1.50
C ASP A 98 -1.02 -12.70 -0.08
N ARG A 99 -1.33 -11.63 0.66
CA ARG A 99 -2.02 -11.60 1.95
C ARG A 99 -3.15 -10.59 1.86
N ASP A 100 -4.37 -11.04 2.10
CA ASP A 100 -5.56 -10.27 1.77
C ASP A 100 -6.44 -10.01 2.99
N VAL A 101 -7.18 -8.89 2.96
CA VAL A 101 -8.45 -8.75 3.66
C VAL A 101 -9.56 -9.07 2.67
N MET A 102 -10.48 -9.95 3.06
CA MET A 102 -11.66 -10.33 2.28
C MET A 102 -12.94 -9.92 2.99
N ILE A 103 -13.92 -9.47 2.22
CA ILE A 103 -15.25 -9.11 2.70
C ILE A 103 -16.31 -9.81 1.84
N ALA A 104 -17.20 -10.55 2.50
CA ALA A 104 -18.47 -10.94 1.90
C ALA A 104 -19.51 -9.88 2.27
N VAL A 105 -20.22 -9.35 1.27
CA VAL A 105 -21.14 -8.22 1.43
C VAL A 105 -22.43 -8.45 0.68
N ARG A 106 -23.54 -7.94 1.23
CA ARG A 106 -24.85 -7.88 0.56
C ARG A 106 -25.57 -6.58 0.94
N ALA A 107 -26.19 -5.94 -0.05
CA ALA A 107 -27.00 -4.75 0.17
C ALA A 107 -28.23 -5.03 1.02
N ARG A 108 -28.65 -4.02 1.79
CA ARG A 108 -29.88 -3.98 2.58
C ARG A 108 -30.84 -2.94 2.00
N ARG A 109 -32.13 -3.02 2.37
CA ARG A 109 -33.15 -2.02 1.97
C ARG A 109 -33.18 -0.78 2.85
N ASP A 110 -32.57 -0.87 4.03
CA ASP A 110 -32.41 0.24 4.98
C ASP A 110 -31.03 0.90 4.84
N ARG A 111 -30.68 1.78 5.78
CA ARG A 111 -29.39 2.49 5.83
C ARG A 111 -28.45 1.92 6.90
N VAL A 112 -28.77 0.75 7.45
CA VAL A 112 -28.00 0.12 8.51
C VAL A 112 -26.83 -0.67 7.92
N VAL A 113 -25.66 -0.54 8.53
CA VAL A 113 -24.45 -1.32 8.24
C VAL A 113 -24.17 -2.23 9.41
N ARG A 114 -24.11 -3.54 9.17
CA ARG A 114 -23.68 -4.55 10.15
C ARG A 114 -22.39 -5.20 9.66
N VAL A 115 -21.37 -5.18 10.50
CA VAL A 115 -20.06 -5.76 10.15
C VAL A 115 -19.63 -6.76 11.20
N ARG A 116 -19.47 -8.02 10.80
CA ARG A 116 -18.89 -9.07 11.64
C ARG A 116 -17.44 -9.31 11.25
N SER A 117 -16.52 -9.04 12.17
CA SER A 117 -15.11 -9.40 12.01
C SER A 117 -14.85 -10.80 12.56
N LEU A 118 -14.33 -11.70 11.73
CA LEU A 118 -13.95 -13.05 12.16
C LEU A 118 -12.62 -13.03 12.92
N ASN A 119 -11.73 -12.09 12.61
CA ASN A 119 -10.45 -11.96 13.28
C ASN A 119 -10.59 -11.47 14.74
N PHE A 120 -11.53 -10.55 15.00
CA PHE A 120 -11.79 -10.03 16.34
C PHE A 120 -12.91 -10.78 17.07
N GLY A 121 -13.71 -11.59 16.34
CA GLY A 121 -14.88 -12.27 16.90
C GLY A 121 -16.04 -11.33 17.26
N GLU A 122 -16.04 -10.11 16.76
CA GLU A 122 -16.95 -9.01 17.12
C GLU A 122 -17.92 -8.68 15.99
N THR A 123 -19.07 -8.13 16.35
CA THR A 123 -20.06 -7.58 15.41
C THR A 123 -20.40 -6.15 15.82
N VAL A 124 -20.32 -5.22 14.87
CA VAL A 124 -20.73 -3.82 15.08
C VAL A 124 -21.89 -3.48 14.16
N GLU A 125 -22.73 -2.54 14.62
CA GLU A 125 -23.85 -2.01 13.84
C GLU A 125 -23.86 -0.48 13.94
N PHE A 126 -24.15 0.20 12.82
CA PHE A 126 -24.31 1.66 12.75
C PHE A 126 -25.16 2.04 11.54
N THR A 127 -25.60 3.29 11.46
CA THR A 127 -26.35 3.82 10.31
C THR A 127 -25.47 4.74 9.46
N LEU A 128 -25.66 4.70 8.14
CA LEU A 128 -25.03 5.64 7.20
C LEU A 128 -25.53 7.09 7.35
N ASP A 129 -26.64 7.29 8.04
CA ASP A 129 -27.21 8.63 8.28
C ASP A 129 -26.53 9.36 9.44
N ASP A 130 -25.80 8.62 10.32
CA ASP A 130 -25.07 9.17 11.46
C ASP A 130 -23.83 8.30 11.76
N VAL A 131 -22.77 8.48 10.98
CA VAL A 131 -21.52 7.74 11.13
C VAL A 131 -20.65 8.41 12.18
N ARG A 132 -20.50 7.77 13.35
CA ARG A 132 -19.69 8.27 14.48
C ARG A 132 -18.47 7.38 14.73
N TYR A 133 -17.42 7.98 15.31
CA TYR A 133 -16.25 7.26 15.79
C TYR A 133 -16.64 6.33 16.94
N ASP A 134 -16.19 5.09 16.86
CA ASP A 134 -16.42 4.05 17.88
C ASP A 134 -15.16 3.90 18.72
N HIS A 135 -15.27 4.18 20.03
CA HIS A 135 -14.15 4.09 20.97
C HIS A 135 -13.95 2.68 21.51
N ASP A 136 -14.98 1.84 21.47
CA ASP A 136 -14.95 0.48 22.01
C ASP A 136 -14.47 -0.54 20.94
N HIS A 137 -14.84 -0.32 19.67
CA HIS A 137 -14.50 -1.18 18.54
C HIS A 137 -13.67 -0.39 17.51
N THR A 138 -12.47 0.01 17.91
CA THR A 138 -11.61 0.94 17.12
C THR A 138 -11.29 0.43 15.71
N TRP A 139 -11.21 -0.89 15.51
CA TRP A 139 -11.02 -1.50 14.19
C TRP A 139 -12.14 -1.14 13.19
N SER A 140 -13.37 -0.94 13.70
CA SER A 140 -14.53 -0.61 12.84
C SER A 140 -14.46 0.80 12.27
N ASN A 141 -13.60 1.68 12.82
CA ASN A 141 -13.47 3.05 12.35
C ASN A 141 -12.84 3.14 10.95
N TYR A 142 -12.06 2.15 10.55
CA TYR A 142 -11.58 2.03 9.17
C TYR A 142 -12.74 1.79 8.20
N VAL A 143 -13.69 0.92 8.56
CA VAL A 143 -14.92 0.69 7.78
C VAL A 143 -15.81 1.93 7.78
N ARG A 144 -16.10 2.51 8.96
CA ARG A 144 -16.95 3.69 9.14
C ARG A 144 -16.43 4.88 8.34
N GLY A 145 -15.13 5.20 8.50
CA GLY A 145 -14.46 6.31 7.81
C GLY A 145 -14.48 6.16 6.30
N THR A 146 -14.24 4.93 5.80
CA THR A 146 -14.28 4.64 4.36
C THR A 146 -15.67 4.85 3.78
N LEU A 147 -16.71 4.33 4.42
CA LEU A 147 -18.10 4.52 3.96
C LEU A 147 -18.50 5.99 3.99
N LEU A 148 -18.09 6.75 5.03
CA LEU A 148 -18.32 8.18 5.09
C LEU A 148 -17.64 8.92 3.93
N ALA A 149 -16.36 8.63 3.66
CA ALA A 149 -15.59 9.27 2.60
C ALA A 149 -16.14 8.95 1.19
N LEU A 150 -16.69 7.75 0.98
CA LEU A 150 -17.36 7.37 -0.27
C LEU A 150 -18.72 8.08 -0.42
N GLY A 151 -19.51 8.19 0.66
CA GLY A 151 -20.75 8.96 0.65
C GLY A 151 -20.52 10.43 0.32
N GLU A 152 -19.47 11.05 0.89
CA GLU A 152 -19.04 12.41 0.56
C GLU A 152 -18.58 12.56 -0.90
N ALA A 153 -18.12 11.49 -1.53
CA ALA A 153 -17.80 11.44 -2.96
C ALA A 153 -19.04 11.28 -3.86
N GLY A 154 -20.24 11.17 -3.28
CA GLY A 154 -21.50 11.05 -4.00
C GLY A 154 -21.91 9.60 -4.30
N ALA A 155 -21.25 8.58 -3.76
CA ALA A 155 -21.65 7.20 -3.93
C ALA A 155 -23.01 6.95 -3.23
N PRO A 156 -24.02 6.38 -3.94
CA PRO A 156 -25.36 6.13 -3.40
C PRO A 156 -25.38 4.86 -2.54
N LEU A 157 -24.64 4.86 -1.44
CA LEU A 157 -24.44 3.68 -0.61
C LEU A 157 -25.75 3.17 0.02
N PRO A 158 -26.15 1.91 -0.19
CA PRO A 158 -27.22 1.27 0.58
C PRO A 158 -26.69 0.88 1.98
N GLY A 159 -27.60 0.52 2.90
CA GLY A 159 -27.21 -0.27 4.05
C GLY A 159 -26.63 -1.61 3.60
N MET A 160 -25.82 -2.27 4.44
CA MET A 160 -25.16 -3.51 4.06
C MET A 160 -24.84 -4.43 5.24
N ASP A 161 -24.91 -5.72 4.98
CA ASP A 161 -24.38 -6.76 5.87
C ASP A 161 -22.99 -7.15 5.35
N MET A 162 -22.01 -7.24 6.25
CA MET A 162 -20.62 -7.58 5.91
C MET A 162 -20.05 -8.65 6.86
N VAL A 163 -19.32 -9.60 6.32
CA VAL A 163 -18.42 -10.48 7.09
C VAL A 163 -17.00 -10.26 6.59
N VAL A 164 -16.11 -9.93 7.52
CA VAL A 164 -14.71 -9.57 7.22
C VAL A 164 -13.78 -10.62 7.80
N THR A 165 -12.79 -11.02 7.01
CA THR A 165 -11.65 -11.83 7.44
C THR A 165 -10.36 -11.36 6.77
N GLY A 166 -9.21 -11.59 7.39
CA GLY A 166 -7.93 -11.22 6.80
C GLY A 166 -6.78 -12.08 7.33
N ASP A 167 -5.76 -12.26 6.50
CA ASP A 167 -4.49 -12.90 6.84
C ASP A 167 -3.28 -11.96 6.70
N VAL A 168 -3.54 -10.67 6.49
CA VAL A 168 -2.51 -9.63 6.60
C VAL A 168 -2.15 -9.48 8.08
N PRO A 169 -0.90 -9.75 8.49
CA PRO A 169 -0.50 -9.68 9.88
C PRO A 169 -0.72 -8.28 10.47
N ALA A 170 -1.57 -8.18 11.48
CA ALA A 170 -1.89 -6.91 12.12
C ALA A 170 -0.68 -6.34 12.88
N GLY A 171 -0.44 -5.03 12.77
CA GLY A 171 0.66 -4.35 13.44
C GLY A 171 2.07 -4.71 12.95
N ALA A 172 2.18 -5.55 11.92
CA ALA A 172 3.46 -5.95 11.33
C ALA A 172 4.06 -4.91 10.36
N GLY A 173 3.33 -3.83 10.08
CA GLY A 173 3.75 -2.83 9.08
C GLY A 173 3.44 -3.26 7.64
N LEU A 174 2.50 -4.19 7.45
CA LEU A 174 2.07 -4.72 6.15
C LEU A 174 0.71 -4.15 5.70
N SER A 175 0.27 -3.05 6.31
CA SER A 175 -0.93 -2.26 5.96
C SER A 175 -2.24 -3.04 5.97
N SER A 176 -2.49 -3.77 7.05
CA SER A 176 -3.80 -4.40 7.27
C SER A 176 -4.94 -3.39 7.38
N SER A 177 -4.68 -2.16 7.88
CA SER A 177 -5.64 -1.05 7.91
C SER A 177 -6.06 -0.62 6.50
N ALA A 178 -5.09 -0.29 5.65
CA ALA A 178 -5.38 0.12 4.28
C ALA A 178 -6.05 -1.01 3.48
N ALA A 179 -5.66 -2.28 3.69
CA ALA A 179 -6.34 -3.41 3.08
C ALA A 179 -7.81 -3.51 3.52
N LEU A 180 -8.13 -3.24 4.79
CA LEU A 180 -9.51 -3.21 5.29
C LEU A 180 -10.29 -2.04 4.69
N GLU A 181 -9.71 -0.85 4.61
CA GLU A 181 -10.33 0.32 3.98
C GLU A 181 -10.64 0.06 2.51
N VAL A 182 -9.65 -0.43 1.76
CA VAL A 182 -9.79 -0.72 0.33
C VAL A 182 -10.79 -1.85 0.07
N ALA A 183 -10.75 -2.94 0.86
CA ALA A 183 -11.75 -4.01 0.77
C ALA A 183 -13.17 -3.47 1.05
N THR A 184 -13.31 -2.58 2.05
CA THR A 184 -14.58 -1.92 2.36
C THR A 184 -15.06 -1.05 1.20
N ALA A 185 -14.15 -0.28 0.59
CA ALA A 185 -14.49 0.56 -0.55
C ALA A 185 -14.96 -0.28 -1.75
N VAL A 186 -14.22 -1.31 -2.12
CA VAL A 186 -14.61 -2.21 -3.22
C VAL A 186 -15.95 -2.89 -2.92
N ALA A 187 -16.16 -3.37 -1.69
CA ALA A 187 -17.42 -4.00 -1.28
C ALA A 187 -18.61 -3.04 -1.40
N ALA A 188 -18.48 -1.84 -0.85
CA ALA A 188 -19.53 -0.82 -0.84
C ALA A 188 -19.88 -0.34 -2.25
N LEU A 189 -18.87 -0.10 -3.10
CA LEU A 189 -19.04 0.33 -4.48
C LEU A 189 -19.70 -0.77 -5.33
N ALA A 190 -19.31 -2.04 -5.13
CA ALA A 190 -19.89 -3.18 -5.83
C ALA A 190 -21.40 -3.33 -5.57
N VAL A 191 -21.85 -3.22 -4.30
CA VAL A 191 -23.27 -3.32 -3.97
C VAL A 191 -24.07 -2.05 -4.27
N ALA A 192 -23.40 -0.89 -4.37
CA ALA A 192 -24.01 0.37 -4.79
C ALA A 192 -24.16 0.49 -6.32
N GLY A 193 -23.48 -0.38 -7.10
CA GLY A 193 -23.42 -0.25 -8.55
C GLY A 193 -22.80 1.07 -9.00
N PHE A 194 -21.78 1.55 -8.26
CA PHE A 194 -21.13 2.83 -8.52
C PHE A 194 -19.64 2.61 -8.84
N ASP A 195 -19.21 3.16 -9.98
CA ASP A 195 -17.83 3.07 -10.42
C ASP A 195 -17.02 4.28 -9.91
N LEU A 196 -15.86 3.99 -9.35
CA LEU A 196 -14.88 4.99 -8.93
C LEU A 196 -13.50 4.58 -9.46
N GLU A 197 -12.79 5.51 -10.07
CA GLU A 197 -11.43 5.25 -10.53
C GLU A 197 -10.54 4.80 -9.36
N GLY A 198 -9.66 3.82 -9.61
CA GLY A 198 -8.81 3.24 -8.56
C GLY A 198 -7.99 4.27 -7.79
N ARG A 199 -7.44 5.28 -8.50
CA ARG A 199 -6.73 6.40 -7.87
C ARG A 199 -7.62 7.20 -6.91
N ASP A 200 -8.82 7.53 -7.33
CA ASP A 200 -9.77 8.30 -6.49
C ASP A 200 -10.23 7.46 -5.30
N MET A 201 -10.44 6.16 -5.49
CA MET A 201 -10.76 5.23 -4.40
C MET A 201 -9.64 5.20 -3.35
N ALA A 202 -8.37 5.09 -3.78
CA ALA A 202 -7.23 5.11 -2.87
C ALA A 202 -7.14 6.43 -2.08
N LEU A 203 -7.37 7.58 -2.74
CA LEU A 203 -7.42 8.89 -2.09
C LEU A 203 -8.56 9.01 -1.05
N ARG A 204 -9.73 8.40 -1.32
CA ARG A 204 -10.84 8.39 -0.35
C ARG A 204 -10.53 7.53 0.86
N CYS A 205 -9.88 6.36 0.67
CA CYS A 205 -9.43 5.50 1.75
C CYS A 205 -8.39 6.22 2.62
N GLN A 206 -7.36 6.83 2.03
CA GLN A 206 -6.39 7.63 2.79
C GLN A 206 -7.04 8.79 3.56
N ARG A 207 -8.00 9.50 2.94
CA ARG A 207 -8.74 10.56 3.64
C ARG A 207 -9.52 10.02 4.84
N ALA A 208 -10.11 8.82 4.72
CA ALA A 208 -10.79 8.16 5.83
C ALA A 208 -9.83 7.88 6.99
N GLU A 209 -8.64 7.35 6.70
CA GLU A 209 -7.62 7.08 7.71
C GLU A 209 -7.14 8.37 8.40
N ASN A 210 -6.82 9.41 7.62
CA ASN A 210 -6.30 10.66 8.15
C ASN A 210 -7.35 11.48 8.92
N SER A 211 -8.58 11.58 8.40
CA SER A 211 -9.59 12.51 8.92
C SER A 211 -10.52 11.87 9.94
N PHE A 212 -10.90 10.60 9.76
CA PHE A 212 -11.84 9.91 10.63
C PHE A 212 -11.11 9.03 11.67
N VAL A 213 -10.18 8.17 11.23
CA VAL A 213 -9.38 7.33 12.14
C VAL A 213 -8.33 8.14 12.88
N ARG A 214 -7.89 9.27 12.30
CA ARG A 214 -6.89 10.21 12.84
C ARG A 214 -5.48 9.66 12.90
N VAL A 215 -5.12 8.80 11.95
CA VAL A 215 -3.76 8.32 11.70
C VAL A 215 -3.19 9.09 10.52
N ASN A 216 -2.14 9.89 10.74
CA ASN A 216 -1.52 10.71 9.70
C ASN A 216 -0.60 9.86 8.79
N CYS A 217 -1.19 9.02 7.94
CA CYS A 217 -0.46 8.22 6.98
C CYS A 217 -0.17 8.96 5.66
N GLY A 218 0.86 8.50 4.93
CA GLY A 218 1.08 8.84 3.53
C GLY A 218 0.09 8.10 2.62
N ILE A 219 0.34 8.17 1.29
CA ILE A 219 -0.59 7.63 0.29
C ILE A 219 -0.24 6.21 -0.16
N MET A 220 0.96 5.75 0.17
CA MET A 220 1.57 4.53 -0.34
C MET A 220 0.71 3.29 -0.16
N ASP A 221 0.10 3.14 1.02
CA ASP A 221 -0.56 1.92 1.47
C ASP A 221 -1.82 1.62 0.67
N GLN A 222 -2.69 2.61 0.55
CA GLN A 222 -3.93 2.49 -0.20
C GLN A 222 -3.67 2.36 -1.70
N PHE A 223 -2.70 3.12 -2.25
CA PHE A 223 -2.33 3.01 -3.66
C PHE A 223 -1.80 1.62 -4.00
N ALA A 224 -0.91 1.08 -3.18
CA ALA A 224 -0.39 -0.28 -3.41
C ALA A 224 -1.49 -1.34 -3.32
N SER A 225 -2.41 -1.21 -2.36
CA SER A 225 -3.54 -2.14 -2.20
C SER A 225 -4.53 -2.07 -3.35
N VAL A 226 -4.78 -0.87 -3.91
CA VAL A 226 -5.73 -0.69 -5.03
C VAL A 226 -5.09 -1.03 -6.37
N LEU A 227 -3.88 -0.50 -6.65
CA LEU A 227 -3.26 -0.47 -7.98
C LEU A 227 -2.16 -1.52 -8.16
N GLY A 228 -1.97 -2.41 -7.19
CA GLY A 228 -1.01 -3.50 -7.26
C GLY A 228 -1.16 -4.32 -8.55
N LYS A 229 -0.07 -4.92 -9.01
CA LYS A 229 -0.05 -5.77 -10.19
C LYS A 229 0.81 -7.01 -9.94
N ALA A 230 0.29 -8.18 -10.25
CA ALA A 230 1.00 -9.44 -10.08
C ALA A 230 2.35 -9.44 -10.81
N GLY A 231 3.43 -9.77 -10.09
CA GLY A 231 4.80 -9.78 -10.61
C GLY A 231 5.47 -8.41 -10.72
N TYR A 232 4.85 -7.33 -10.20
CA TYR A 232 5.38 -5.98 -10.27
C TYR A 232 5.39 -5.30 -8.91
N ALA A 233 6.39 -4.46 -8.67
CA ALA A 233 6.30 -3.39 -7.70
C ALA A 233 5.59 -2.19 -8.33
N LEU A 234 5.06 -1.29 -7.50
CA LEU A 234 4.39 -0.08 -7.95
C LEU A 234 5.28 1.13 -7.60
N PHE A 235 5.89 1.75 -8.61
CA PHE A 235 6.55 3.04 -8.41
C PHE A 235 5.47 4.12 -8.26
N ILE A 236 5.52 4.87 -7.18
CA ILE A 236 4.56 5.93 -6.89
C ILE A 236 5.30 7.25 -6.70
N ASP A 237 4.93 8.25 -7.47
CA ASP A 237 5.24 9.64 -7.21
C ASP A 237 4.18 10.20 -6.23
N CYS A 238 4.57 10.37 -4.96
CA CYS A 238 3.63 10.80 -3.92
C CYS A 238 3.17 12.27 -4.06
N ARG A 239 3.78 13.05 -4.96
CA ARG A 239 3.38 14.44 -5.26
C ARG A 239 2.31 14.52 -6.33
N THR A 240 2.50 13.79 -7.44
CA THR A 240 1.61 13.81 -8.60
C THR A 240 0.56 12.72 -8.53
N HIS A 241 0.79 11.72 -7.67
CA HIS A 241 0.02 10.49 -7.57
C HIS A 241 0.06 9.65 -8.86
N GLU A 242 1.09 9.84 -9.68
CA GLU A 242 1.37 8.99 -10.82
C GLU A 242 1.96 7.66 -10.34
N CYS A 243 1.53 6.58 -10.97
CA CYS A 243 1.93 5.23 -10.62
C CYS A 243 2.37 4.47 -11.86
N GLU A 244 3.50 3.76 -11.75
CA GLU A 244 4.02 2.92 -12.82
C GLU A 244 4.38 1.52 -12.31
N PRO A 245 3.98 0.44 -12.99
CA PRO A 245 4.41 -0.90 -12.66
C PRO A 245 5.89 -1.11 -13.03
N VAL A 246 6.68 -1.62 -12.07
CA VAL A 246 8.09 -1.94 -12.22
C VAL A 246 8.27 -3.45 -12.08
N PRO A 247 8.82 -4.16 -13.08
CA PRO A 247 8.89 -5.62 -13.05
C PRO A 247 9.81 -6.10 -11.92
N LEU A 248 9.35 -7.13 -11.20
CA LEU A 248 10.17 -7.84 -10.22
C LEU A 248 10.79 -9.09 -10.85
N PRO A 249 12.01 -9.46 -10.46
CA PRO A 249 12.68 -10.65 -10.98
C PRO A 249 11.89 -11.91 -10.56
N ARG A 250 11.54 -12.76 -11.53
CA ARG A 250 10.66 -13.93 -11.32
C ARG A 250 11.27 -14.98 -10.42
N GLU A 251 12.60 -15.09 -10.46
CA GLU A 251 13.40 -16.05 -9.71
C GLU A 251 13.54 -15.67 -8.22
N TYR A 252 13.00 -14.50 -7.82
CA TYR A 252 13.09 -14.02 -6.45
C TYR A 252 11.72 -13.94 -5.80
N CYS A 253 11.71 -14.29 -4.52
CA CYS A 253 10.56 -14.12 -3.64
C CYS A 253 10.76 -12.91 -2.72
N ILE A 254 9.67 -12.27 -2.37
CA ILE A 254 9.61 -11.27 -1.30
C ILE A 254 9.43 -12.04 0.02
N VAL A 255 10.47 -12.09 0.84
CA VAL A 255 10.38 -12.77 2.14
C VAL A 255 10.35 -11.73 3.25
N ILE A 256 9.28 -11.73 4.01
CA ILE A 256 9.03 -10.80 5.11
C ILE A 256 9.33 -11.53 6.42
N CYS A 257 10.21 -10.96 7.26
CA CYS A 257 10.49 -11.50 8.58
C CYS A 257 9.95 -10.53 9.64
N ASP A 258 8.98 -10.97 10.42
CA ASP A 258 8.49 -10.25 11.59
C ASP A 258 9.45 -10.52 12.75
N THR A 259 10.01 -9.46 13.31
CA THR A 259 10.98 -9.55 14.40
C THR A 259 10.38 -10.01 15.74
N GLY A 260 9.05 -10.06 15.86
CA GLY A 260 8.38 -10.32 17.12
C GLY A 260 8.36 -9.12 18.08
N VAL A 261 8.82 -7.94 17.63
CA VAL A 261 8.87 -6.72 18.46
C VAL A 261 7.80 -5.73 18.06
N ARG A 262 7.00 -5.28 19.04
CA ARG A 262 6.06 -4.17 18.94
C ARG A 262 6.38 -3.15 20.03
N ARG A 263 6.47 -1.88 19.67
CA ARG A 263 6.74 -0.80 20.62
C ARG A 263 5.55 0.16 20.69
N GLY A 264 5.15 0.51 21.90
CA GLY A 264 3.97 1.36 22.17
C GLY A 264 4.15 2.84 21.85
N LEU A 265 5.38 3.33 21.55
CA LEU A 265 5.66 4.75 21.24
C LEU A 265 5.85 5.03 19.75
N ARG A 266 5.42 4.11 18.88
CA ARG A 266 5.64 4.18 17.44
C ARG A 266 5.05 5.45 16.82
N ASP A 267 3.83 5.79 17.19
CA ASP A 267 3.12 6.92 16.58
C ASP A 267 3.74 8.27 16.98
N SER A 268 4.19 8.42 18.21
CA SER A 268 4.86 9.65 18.67
C SER A 268 6.21 9.86 18.00
N GLU A 269 7.00 8.80 17.84
CA GLU A 269 8.29 8.86 17.17
C GLU A 269 8.15 9.08 15.65
N TYR A 270 7.14 8.46 15.01
CA TYR A 270 6.82 8.72 13.62
C TYR A 270 6.47 10.20 13.38
N ASN A 271 5.58 10.76 14.20
CA ASN A 271 5.20 12.17 14.12
C ASN A 271 6.39 13.10 14.37
N LEU A 272 7.31 12.73 15.28
CA LEU A 272 8.55 13.48 15.49
C LEU A 272 9.45 13.49 14.24
N ARG A 273 9.60 12.37 13.55
CA ARG A 273 10.38 12.32 12.28
C ARG A 273 9.75 13.19 11.22
N ARG A 274 8.43 13.17 11.10
CA ARG A 274 7.70 14.03 10.17
C ARG A 274 7.91 15.51 10.49
N SER A 275 7.75 15.92 11.74
CA SER A 275 7.95 17.32 12.14
C SER A 275 9.39 17.80 11.93
N GLN A 276 10.40 16.94 12.09
CA GLN A 276 11.79 17.26 11.80
C GLN A 276 12.02 17.48 10.28
N CYS A 277 11.33 16.77 9.41
CA CYS A 277 11.36 17.04 7.96
C CYS A 277 10.69 18.37 7.61
N GLU A 278 9.54 18.67 8.22
CA GLU A 278 8.82 19.94 8.05
C GLU A 278 9.68 21.11 8.54
N GLU A 279 10.38 20.96 9.67
CA GLU A 279 11.36 21.92 10.18
C GLU A 279 12.51 22.17 9.20
N ALA A 280 13.05 21.10 8.59
CA ALA A 280 14.10 21.26 7.58
C ALA A 280 13.62 22.15 6.41
N VAL A 281 12.42 21.88 5.89
CA VAL A 281 11.82 22.68 4.80
C VAL A 281 11.62 24.15 5.24
N MET A 282 11.14 24.38 6.46
CA MET A 282 10.95 25.74 7.00
C MET A 282 12.28 26.49 7.08
N LEU A 283 13.34 25.85 7.61
CA LEU A 283 14.67 26.45 7.74
C LEU A 283 15.30 26.76 6.38
N LEU A 284 15.16 25.86 5.39
CA LEU A 284 15.64 26.08 4.03
C LEU A 284 14.92 27.23 3.35
N ARG A 285 13.58 27.34 3.50
CA ARG A 285 12.80 28.48 3.04
C ARG A 285 13.24 29.79 3.69
N GLY A 286 13.48 29.78 4.99
CA GLY A 286 13.97 30.95 5.73
C GLY A 286 15.34 31.47 5.24
N ARG A 287 16.09 30.64 4.51
CA ARG A 287 17.36 30.99 3.86
C ARG A 287 17.23 31.28 2.36
N GLY A 288 15.99 31.47 1.87
CA GLY A 288 15.71 31.88 0.51
C GLY A 288 15.60 30.73 -0.51
N MET A 289 15.63 29.46 -0.09
CA MET A 289 15.38 28.35 -1.01
C MET A 289 13.89 28.23 -1.38
N ARG A 290 13.60 28.01 -2.65
CA ARG A 290 12.24 27.79 -3.15
C ARG A 290 11.91 26.29 -3.11
N VAL A 291 11.64 25.77 -1.92
CA VAL A 291 11.32 24.35 -1.70
C VAL A 291 9.92 24.20 -1.10
N ARG A 292 9.13 23.27 -1.58
CA ARG A 292 7.82 22.92 -1.04
C ARG A 292 7.96 21.77 -0.01
N SER A 293 8.79 20.80 -0.34
CA SER A 293 9.12 19.64 0.46
C SER A 293 10.60 19.26 0.27
N LEU A 294 11.09 18.27 1.00
CA LEU A 294 12.46 17.75 0.84
C LEU A 294 12.69 17.11 -0.54
N ARG A 295 11.64 16.71 -1.25
CA ARG A 295 11.68 16.26 -2.64
C ARG A 295 12.31 17.30 -3.60
N ASP A 296 12.16 18.59 -3.30
CA ASP A 296 12.67 19.67 -4.15
C ASP A 296 14.18 19.91 -3.98
N VAL A 297 14.79 19.22 -3.04
CA VAL A 297 16.22 19.39 -2.71
C VAL A 297 17.03 18.25 -3.33
N SER A 298 17.89 18.57 -4.28
CA SER A 298 18.84 17.61 -4.83
C SER A 298 19.99 17.32 -3.85
N PRO A 299 20.68 16.16 -3.96
CA PRO A 299 21.85 15.85 -3.13
C PRO A 299 22.95 16.92 -3.20
N ARG A 300 23.15 17.54 -4.37
CA ARG A 300 24.13 18.63 -4.56
C ARG A 300 23.74 19.92 -3.83
N GLU A 301 22.45 20.25 -3.83
CA GLU A 301 21.94 21.42 -3.11
C GLU A 301 22.01 21.16 -1.62
N LEU A 302 21.59 19.99 -1.16
CA LEU A 302 21.69 19.61 0.26
C LEU A 302 23.12 19.74 0.78
N ALA A 303 24.11 19.22 0.08
CA ALA A 303 25.52 19.32 0.48
C ALA A 303 26.03 20.76 0.67
N ARG A 304 25.41 21.75 -0.01
CA ARG A 304 25.75 23.18 0.14
C ARG A 304 25.07 23.83 1.32
N VAL A 305 23.91 23.33 1.73
CA VAL A 305 23.02 23.99 2.68
C VAL A 305 22.85 23.22 3.99
N GLU A 306 23.26 21.95 4.06
CA GLU A 306 23.03 21.10 5.22
C GLU A 306 23.65 21.63 6.52
N ALA A 307 24.73 22.42 6.42
CA ALA A 307 25.33 23.09 7.58
C ALA A 307 24.40 24.14 8.23
N TRP A 308 23.34 24.55 7.55
CA TRP A 308 22.34 25.48 8.08
C TRP A 308 21.32 24.79 9.00
N LEU A 309 21.25 23.45 8.93
CA LEU A 309 20.30 22.64 9.64
C LEU A 309 20.89 22.15 10.99
N PRO A 310 20.10 22.13 12.07
CA PRO A 310 20.47 21.42 13.29
C PRO A 310 20.79 19.96 13.00
N GLU A 311 21.65 19.35 13.81
CA GLU A 311 22.21 18.02 13.52
C GLU A 311 21.13 16.95 13.24
N ALA A 312 20.14 16.83 14.13
CA ALA A 312 19.06 15.87 13.95
C ALA A 312 18.25 16.15 12.67
N VAL A 313 17.86 17.41 12.44
CA VAL A 313 17.09 17.83 11.26
C VAL A 313 17.87 17.59 9.97
N ARG A 314 19.17 17.86 9.98
CA ARG A 314 20.09 17.58 8.88
C ARG A 314 20.16 16.09 8.54
N ALA A 315 20.25 15.24 9.55
CA ALA A 315 20.30 13.79 9.36
C ALA A 315 18.97 13.28 8.70
N ARG A 316 17.80 13.77 9.16
CA ARG A 316 16.51 13.42 8.55
C ARG A 316 16.42 13.90 7.11
N ALA A 317 16.77 15.17 6.85
CA ALA A 317 16.78 15.73 5.49
C ALA A 317 17.71 14.94 4.56
N ARG A 318 18.90 14.56 5.04
CA ARG A 318 19.86 13.76 4.29
C ARG A 318 19.31 12.38 3.94
N HIS A 319 18.63 11.71 4.88
CA HIS A 319 17.97 10.45 4.58
C HIS A 319 16.96 10.61 3.45
N VAL A 320 15.99 11.54 3.59
CA VAL A 320 14.88 11.71 2.62
C VAL A 320 15.39 12.04 1.22
N VAL A 321 16.32 12.99 1.12
CA VAL A 321 16.89 13.39 -0.18
C VAL A 321 17.61 12.22 -0.86
N LEU A 322 18.45 11.49 -0.12
CA LEU A 322 19.19 10.35 -0.67
C LEU A 322 18.30 9.11 -0.89
N GLU A 323 17.23 8.94 -0.12
CA GLU A 323 16.28 7.85 -0.32
C GLU A 323 15.48 8.02 -1.61
N ASN A 324 15.08 9.24 -1.95
CA ASN A 324 14.47 9.53 -3.23
C ASN A 324 15.36 9.11 -4.41
N GLU A 325 16.65 9.43 -4.37
CA GLU A 325 17.63 8.98 -5.38
C GLU A 325 17.75 7.45 -5.41
N ARG A 326 17.77 6.80 -4.22
CA ARG A 326 17.83 5.33 -4.14
C ARG A 326 16.60 4.68 -4.77
N VAL A 327 15.41 5.25 -4.60
CA VAL A 327 14.20 4.73 -5.24
C VAL A 327 14.31 4.82 -6.76
N LEU A 328 14.72 5.97 -7.31
CA LEU A 328 14.87 6.16 -8.75
C LEU A 328 15.88 5.17 -9.35
N HIS A 329 17.06 5.02 -8.72
CA HIS A 329 18.06 4.04 -9.15
C HIS A 329 17.56 2.59 -9.00
N SER A 330 16.72 2.30 -7.99
CA SER A 330 16.11 0.97 -7.83
C SER A 330 15.15 0.64 -8.95
N VAL A 331 14.36 1.60 -9.39
CA VAL A 331 13.46 1.46 -10.54
C VAL A 331 14.28 1.16 -11.82
N GLU A 332 15.35 1.91 -12.06
CA GLU A 332 16.25 1.68 -13.20
C GLU A 332 16.93 0.30 -13.13
N ALA A 333 17.42 -0.10 -11.96
CA ALA A 333 18.07 -1.39 -11.75
C ALA A 333 17.11 -2.55 -12.02
N LEU A 334 15.88 -2.49 -11.49
CA LEU A 334 14.85 -3.52 -11.69
C LEU A 334 14.42 -3.62 -13.15
N ARG A 335 14.17 -2.49 -13.83
CA ARG A 335 13.84 -2.46 -15.27
C ARG A 335 14.92 -3.05 -16.14
N ALA A 336 16.19 -2.92 -15.73
CA ALA A 336 17.34 -3.46 -16.42
C ALA A 336 17.72 -4.89 -15.97
N GLY A 337 16.97 -5.52 -15.05
CA GLY A 337 17.28 -6.85 -14.52
C GLY A 337 18.51 -6.92 -13.62
N ARG A 338 19.01 -5.79 -13.13
CA ARG A 338 20.22 -5.72 -12.27
C ARG A 338 19.86 -5.94 -10.79
N VAL A 339 19.52 -7.18 -10.45
CA VAL A 339 19.02 -7.55 -9.11
C VAL A 339 20.02 -7.28 -8.01
N ASP A 340 21.32 -7.55 -8.23
CA ASP A 340 22.37 -7.31 -7.24
C ASP A 340 22.53 -5.80 -6.92
N GLU A 341 22.32 -4.94 -7.91
CA GLU A 341 22.33 -3.49 -7.71
C GLU A 341 21.15 -3.05 -6.86
N PHE A 342 19.95 -3.53 -7.18
CA PHE A 342 18.78 -3.29 -6.36
C PHE A 342 18.97 -3.78 -4.92
N GLY A 343 19.52 -4.98 -4.73
CA GLY A 343 19.83 -5.52 -3.40
C GLY A 343 20.78 -4.62 -2.60
N ARG A 344 21.84 -4.09 -3.25
CA ARG A 344 22.75 -3.11 -2.61
C ARG A 344 22.04 -1.81 -2.22
N LEU A 345 21.08 -1.34 -3.03
CA LEU A 345 20.28 -0.15 -2.72
C LEU A 345 19.36 -0.39 -1.52
N MET A 346 18.76 -1.59 -1.40
CA MET A 346 18.01 -1.98 -0.21
C MET A 346 18.87 -1.93 1.07
N VAL A 347 20.07 -2.50 1.03
CA VAL A 347 21.00 -2.47 2.17
C VAL A 347 21.43 -1.04 2.52
N ALA A 348 21.70 -0.20 1.52
CA ALA A 348 22.05 1.21 1.72
C ALA A 348 20.88 2.00 2.33
N SER A 349 19.64 1.70 1.93
CA SER A 349 18.44 2.24 2.55
C SER A 349 18.32 1.86 4.02
N HIS A 350 18.56 0.58 4.37
CA HIS A 350 18.56 0.14 5.77
C HIS A 350 19.59 0.88 6.62
N ALA A 351 20.83 0.99 6.14
CA ALA A 351 21.87 1.75 6.83
C ALA A 351 21.46 3.22 7.04
N SER A 352 20.84 3.86 6.04
CA SER A 352 20.35 5.23 6.15
C SER A 352 19.22 5.38 7.15
N LEU A 353 18.29 4.40 7.21
CA LEU A 353 17.20 4.37 8.20
C LEU A 353 17.71 4.18 9.61
N ARG A 354 18.76 3.38 9.79
CA ARG A 354 19.41 3.14 11.08
C ARG A 354 20.21 4.35 11.53
N ASP A 355 21.11 4.87 10.68
CA ASP A 355 22.16 5.80 11.08
C ASP A 355 21.77 7.28 10.93
N LEU A 356 20.89 7.61 9.97
CA LEU A 356 20.47 8.98 9.68
C LEU A 356 19.03 9.26 10.12
N TYR A 357 18.11 8.33 9.85
CA TYR A 357 16.71 8.52 10.22
C TYR A 357 16.40 8.04 11.64
N GLU A 358 17.21 7.12 12.16
CA GLU A 358 17.13 6.56 13.52
C GLU A 358 15.75 5.95 13.82
N VAL A 359 15.25 5.15 12.90
CA VAL A 359 13.99 4.42 13.04
C VAL A 359 14.19 2.90 13.12
N SER A 360 15.43 2.41 13.01
CA SER A 360 15.74 1.01 13.23
C SER A 360 15.81 0.68 14.74
N CYS A 361 15.99 -0.60 15.03
CA CYS A 361 16.24 -1.08 16.37
C CYS A 361 17.16 -2.30 16.31
N PRO A 362 17.81 -2.70 17.45
CA PRO A 362 18.74 -3.83 17.46
C PRO A 362 18.16 -5.12 16.89
N GLU A 363 16.86 -5.34 17.06
CA GLU A 363 16.18 -6.54 16.57
C GLU A 363 16.00 -6.49 15.04
N LEU A 364 15.67 -5.33 14.47
CA LEU A 364 15.64 -5.15 13.01
C LEU A 364 17.01 -5.29 12.39
N ASP A 365 18.04 -4.68 12.99
CA ASP A 365 19.43 -4.75 12.51
C ASP A 365 19.93 -6.20 12.56
N ALA A 366 19.66 -6.92 13.65
CA ALA A 366 20.00 -8.33 13.80
C ALA A 366 19.33 -9.21 12.74
N MET A 367 18.03 -8.95 12.43
CA MET A 367 17.30 -9.71 11.41
C MET A 367 17.90 -9.46 10.02
N VAL A 368 18.20 -8.21 9.67
CA VAL A 368 18.82 -7.86 8.39
C VAL A 368 20.21 -8.49 8.27
N GLU A 369 21.04 -8.41 9.32
CA GLU A 369 22.37 -9.01 9.32
C GLU A 369 22.32 -10.54 9.14
N VAL A 370 21.40 -11.20 9.83
CA VAL A 370 21.20 -12.64 9.70
C VAL A 370 20.73 -12.99 8.29
N ALA A 371 19.78 -12.25 7.74
CA ALA A 371 19.25 -12.49 6.40
C ALA A 371 20.33 -12.38 5.34
N LEU A 372 21.15 -11.32 5.38
CA LEU A 372 22.25 -11.09 4.42
C LEU A 372 23.35 -12.15 4.53
N GLY A 373 23.49 -12.82 5.66
CA GLY A 373 24.42 -13.94 5.87
C GLY A 373 23.93 -15.30 5.31
N ILE A 374 22.76 -15.34 4.64
CA ILE A 374 22.21 -16.56 4.03
C ILE A 374 22.43 -16.49 2.51
N PRO A 375 23.05 -17.51 1.87
CA PRO A 375 23.22 -17.54 0.43
C PRO A 375 21.87 -17.41 -0.31
N GLY A 376 21.89 -16.71 -1.46
CA GLY A 376 20.69 -16.46 -2.27
C GLY A 376 19.84 -15.26 -1.84
N VAL A 377 20.27 -14.52 -0.82
CA VAL A 377 19.66 -13.23 -0.45
C VAL A 377 20.34 -12.11 -1.21
N ALA A 378 19.64 -11.46 -2.12
CA ALA A 378 20.14 -10.32 -2.88
C ALA A 378 20.16 -9.02 -2.08
N GLY A 379 19.17 -8.81 -1.19
CA GLY A 379 19.06 -7.62 -0.38
C GLY A 379 18.10 -7.82 0.79
N ALA A 380 18.32 -7.06 1.86
CA ALA A 380 17.50 -7.07 3.06
C ALA A 380 17.48 -5.68 3.72
N ARG A 381 16.30 -5.29 4.26
CA ARG A 381 16.14 -4.03 4.98
C ARG A 381 14.89 -4.07 5.89
N MET A 382 14.85 -3.18 6.88
CA MET A 382 13.59 -2.93 7.59
C MET A 382 12.52 -2.36 6.63
N THR A 383 11.25 -2.59 6.89
CA THR A 383 10.12 -2.04 6.13
C THR A 383 9.06 -1.47 7.05
N GLY A 384 8.35 -0.43 6.58
CA GLY A 384 7.35 0.31 7.36
C GLY A 384 7.95 1.39 8.25
N ALA A 385 7.21 1.85 9.25
CA ALA A 385 7.60 2.98 10.09
C ALA A 385 8.84 2.74 10.99
N GLY A 386 9.25 1.50 11.17
CA GLY A 386 10.38 1.15 12.03
C GLY A 386 10.01 0.94 13.50
N PHE A 387 11.01 1.10 14.38
CA PHE A 387 10.92 0.89 15.83
C PHE A 387 10.51 -0.54 16.25
N GLY A 388 10.62 -1.51 15.36
CA GLY A 388 10.17 -2.89 15.41
C GLY A 388 9.42 -3.25 14.14
N GLY A 389 8.64 -4.33 14.16
CA GLY A 389 7.91 -4.82 13.00
C GLY A 389 8.76 -5.72 12.11
N CYS A 390 8.74 -5.49 10.80
CA CYS A 390 9.28 -6.44 9.83
C CYS A 390 10.53 -5.96 9.10
N THR A 391 11.27 -6.94 8.56
CA THR A 391 12.21 -6.75 7.46
C THR A 391 11.63 -7.30 6.17
N VAL A 392 12.01 -6.71 5.03
CA VAL A 392 11.76 -7.24 3.69
C VAL A 392 13.09 -7.74 3.11
N ASN A 393 13.06 -8.92 2.54
CA ASN A 393 14.23 -9.60 1.99
C ASN A 393 13.89 -10.07 0.57
N LEU A 394 14.83 -9.86 -0.36
CA LEU A 394 14.74 -10.39 -1.71
C LEU A 394 15.56 -11.68 -1.77
N VAL A 395 14.87 -12.82 -1.85
CA VAL A 395 15.48 -14.16 -1.72
C VAL A 395 15.25 -14.95 -3.00
N HIS A 396 16.33 -15.51 -3.57
CA HIS A 396 16.21 -16.41 -4.73
C HIS A 396 15.35 -17.61 -4.39
N GLU A 397 14.48 -18.05 -5.30
CA GLU A 397 13.49 -19.09 -5.02
C GLU A 397 14.10 -20.42 -4.54
N ASP A 398 15.27 -20.81 -5.08
CA ASP A 398 16.01 -22.01 -4.66
C ASP A 398 16.53 -21.91 -3.21
N ALA A 399 16.69 -20.70 -2.68
CA ALA A 399 17.20 -20.48 -1.34
C ALA A 399 16.07 -20.29 -0.28
N VAL A 400 14.82 -20.17 -0.68
CA VAL A 400 13.69 -19.86 0.22
C VAL A 400 13.54 -20.90 1.33
N ASP A 401 13.65 -22.19 1.04
CA ASP A 401 13.48 -23.22 2.04
C ASP A 401 14.62 -23.25 3.06
N GLU A 402 15.86 -23.01 2.62
CA GLU A 402 17.00 -22.85 3.52
C GLU A 402 16.87 -21.58 4.36
N PHE A 403 16.45 -20.47 3.74
CA PHE A 403 16.21 -19.22 4.42
C PHE A 403 15.19 -19.40 5.56
N ARG A 404 14.03 -20.00 5.28
CA ARG A 404 12.98 -20.25 6.29
C ARG A 404 13.45 -21.10 7.46
N ARG A 405 14.27 -22.14 7.19
CA ARG A 405 14.80 -23.04 8.23
C ARG A 405 15.79 -22.36 9.15
N THR A 406 16.58 -21.40 8.61
CA THR A 406 17.77 -20.90 9.30
C THR A 406 17.61 -19.50 9.86
N VAL A 407 16.84 -18.61 9.20
CA VAL A 407 16.75 -17.20 9.57
C VAL A 407 16.30 -17.00 11.01
N LEU A 408 15.18 -17.61 11.42
CA LEU A 408 14.65 -17.48 12.78
C LEU A 408 15.57 -18.10 13.82
N THR A 409 16.13 -19.29 13.54
CA THR A 409 17.07 -19.95 14.45
C THR A 409 18.33 -19.11 14.69
N ARG A 410 18.88 -18.47 13.65
CA ARG A 410 20.03 -17.59 13.79
C ARG A 410 19.66 -16.26 14.47
N TYR A 411 18.50 -15.71 14.14
CA TYR A 411 17.99 -14.47 14.72
C TYR A 411 17.75 -14.61 16.23
N THR A 412 17.02 -15.62 16.68
CA THR A 412 16.71 -15.83 18.10
C THR A 412 17.93 -16.06 18.98
N ARG A 413 19.07 -16.47 18.39
CA ARG A 413 20.35 -16.56 19.10
C ARG A 413 21.06 -15.22 19.26
N LYS A 414 20.72 -14.21 18.43
CA LYS A 414 21.32 -12.88 18.46
C LYS A 414 20.56 -11.87 19.32
N VAL A 415 19.26 -12.09 19.50
CA VAL A 415 18.41 -11.13 20.21
C VAL A 415 18.07 -11.63 21.62
N ASN A 416 17.78 -10.70 22.53
CA ASN A 416 17.32 -11.02 23.86
C ASN A 416 15.83 -11.47 23.79
N PRO A 417 15.50 -12.73 24.16
CA PRO A 417 14.12 -13.21 24.10
C PRO A 417 13.13 -12.38 24.93
N SER A 418 13.57 -11.73 26.01
CA SER A 418 12.70 -10.91 26.84
C SER A 418 12.22 -9.61 26.15
N ARG A 419 12.80 -9.26 24.99
CA ARG A 419 12.40 -8.10 24.19
C ARG A 419 11.36 -8.45 23.12
N LEU A 420 11.10 -9.75 22.90
CA LEU A 420 10.11 -10.22 21.96
C LEU A 420 8.72 -10.16 22.60
N SER A 421 7.79 -9.51 21.92
CA SER A 421 6.38 -9.44 22.31
C SER A 421 5.62 -10.72 21.95
N PHE A 422 6.10 -11.44 20.93
CA PHE A 422 5.58 -12.71 20.43
C PHE A 422 6.65 -13.42 19.61
N GLU A 423 6.37 -14.64 19.18
CA GLU A 423 7.28 -15.46 18.40
C GLU A 423 7.51 -14.85 17.00
N PRO A 424 8.78 -14.64 16.57
CA PRO A 424 9.10 -14.15 15.24
C PRO A 424 8.54 -15.05 14.13
N GLN A 425 8.11 -14.45 13.02
CA GLN A 425 7.47 -15.15 11.92
C GLN A 425 8.15 -14.86 10.57
N VAL A 426 8.02 -15.80 9.62
CA VAL A 426 8.50 -15.64 8.24
C VAL A 426 7.34 -15.83 7.28
N TYR A 427 7.13 -14.85 6.42
CA TYR A 427 6.12 -14.87 5.37
C TYR A 427 6.82 -14.84 4.02
N VAL A 428 6.61 -15.89 3.21
CA VAL A 428 7.06 -15.92 1.82
C VAL A 428 5.93 -15.38 0.96
N CYS A 429 6.17 -14.27 0.31
CA CYS A 429 5.17 -13.55 -0.49
C CYS A 429 5.62 -13.39 -1.93
N ARG A 430 4.66 -13.11 -2.81
CA ARG A 430 4.87 -12.63 -4.18
C ARG A 430 4.05 -11.38 -4.40
N ALA A 431 4.48 -10.59 -5.38
CA ALA A 431 3.70 -9.43 -5.80
C ALA A 431 2.41 -9.88 -6.49
N GLU A 432 1.29 -9.27 -6.09
CA GLU A 432 -0.06 -9.64 -6.50
C GLU A 432 -0.84 -8.48 -7.12
N ASP A 433 -1.95 -8.84 -7.79
CA ASP A 433 -2.90 -7.86 -8.29
C ASP A 433 -3.56 -7.10 -7.12
N GLY A 434 -3.92 -5.85 -7.35
CA GLY A 434 -4.65 -5.01 -6.43
C GLY A 434 -6.04 -5.53 -6.08
N ALA A 435 -6.79 -4.71 -5.36
CA ALA A 435 -8.11 -5.04 -4.87
C ALA A 435 -9.13 -5.27 -5.99
N GLY A 436 -10.12 -6.12 -5.73
CA GLY A 436 -11.20 -6.38 -6.69
C GLY A 436 -12.27 -7.33 -6.18
N VAL A 437 -13.32 -7.45 -6.97
CA VAL A 437 -14.39 -8.43 -6.78
C VAL A 437 -13.87 -9.82 -7.16
N MET A 438 -14.18 -10.81 -6.34
CA MET A 438 -13.85 -12.20 -6.60
C MET A 438 -14.91 -12.85 -7.48
N THR A 439 -14.50 -13.35 -8.65
CA THR A 439 -15.38 -14.18 -9.45
C THR A 439 -15.36 -15.61 -8.87
N LEU A 440 -16.49 -16.07 -8.38
CA LEU A 440 -16.65 -17.43 -7.90
C LEU A 440 -17.33 -18.23 -9.04
N GLU A 441 -16.59 -19.14 -9.67
CA GLU A 441 -17.20 -20.10 -10.57
C GLU A 441 -18.07 -21.06 -9.77
N GLU A 442 -19.30 -21.32 -10.26
CA GLU A 442 -20.30 -22.20 -9.62
C GLU A 442 -19.87 -23.67 -9.57
#